data_cd0f4c9e924d60790e8f3e0fd64a212e
#
_entry.id   cd0f4c9e924d60790e8f3e0fd64a212e
#
_cell.length_a   1.000
_cell.length_b   1.000
_cell.length_c   1.000
_cell.angle_alpha   90.00
_cell.angle_beta   90.00
_cell.angle_gamma   90.00
#
_symmetry.space_group_name_H-M   'P 1'
#
loop_
_entity.id
_entity.type
_entity.pdbx_description
1 polymer ?
#
loop_
_entity_poly.entity_id
_entity_poly.type
_entity_poly.pdbx_seq_one_letter_code
_entity_poly.pdbx_strand_id
1 'polypeptide(L)'
;MRKIHEIKKELSTEIENYKRFRGEGKAEEAKAALEKVRGLTSELEDAQALDRAERASVADKFSEQERSEINRFSFQKFIREAAEGKLEGFELEMAQEGRREAGELGRTVKGVCIPYSVLSVKNGRAAAGQSAGTAADGGNLIQTSGPTYIEALRANLVMQKLGAKFLTGLIGTLSFVKNSKVDISWAGEAETVENEKISFSLQEMKQKRLVITTAFTKDLLNQTSMDVESLIMNEMILAHAQGIDDAALNGAGSKAPLGILNLEGIGAVAIGENGGEIDWAKVVDLETAISSKNAILGNLAYLTNPKVIGALKTTEKAVGTAKFLMELAEVLNGYRIVNTTLMPSDITKGTGTGLSAMLFGNFADVIVGQWGGLDIIVDPYTLKKSAQVEITMNAWHDVFVRHDESFAAIKDIKTA
;
A
#
# COMPACT_ATOMS: atom_id res chain seq x y z
N MET A 1 -2.46 -35.59 15.88
CA MET A 1 -1.22 -34.85 15.59
C MET A 1 -0.74 -34.11 16.79
N ARG A 2 0.56 -34.09 17.07
CA ARG A 2 1.12 -33.30 18.17
C ARG A 2 0.98 -31.80 17.86
N LYS A 3 0.72 -30.99 18.89
CA LYS A 3 0.60 -29.54 18.72
C LYS A 3 1.98 -28.91 18.47
N ILE A 4 2.06 -27.96 17.56
CA ILE A 4 3.32 -27.26 17.19
C ILE A 4 4.10 -26.77 18.42
N HIS A 5 3.40 -26.29 19.44
CA HIS A 5 4.00 -25.84 20.70
C HIS A 5 4.68 -26.98 21.49
N GLU A 6 4.12 -28.19 21.48
CA GLU A 6 4.69 -29.36 22.16
C GLU A 6 5.97 -29.81 21.44
N ILE A 7 5.95 -29.86 20.09
CA ILE A 7 7.13 -30.20 19.28
C ILE A 7 8.26 -29.19 19.50
N LYS A 8 7.95 -27.89 19.54
CA LYS A 8 8.95 -26.85 19.83
C LYS A 8 9.58 -26.98 21.21
N LYS A 9 8.78 -27.36 22.21
CA LYS A 9 9.29 -27.58 23.59
C LYS A 9 10.22 -28.78 23.66
N GLU A 10 9.84 -29.90 23.04
CA GLU A 10 10.70 -31.09 22.97
C GLU A 10 11.99 -30.81 22.18
N LEU A 11 11.89 -30.09 21.05
CA LEU A 11 13.03 -29.70 20.25
C LEU A 11 14.04 -28.87 21.06
N SER A 12 13.58 -27.90 21.84
CA SER A 12 14.46 -27.08 22.69
C SER A 12 15.17 -27.95 23.74
N THR A 13 14.47 -28.90 24.35
CA THR A 13 15.04 -29.81 25.33
C THR A 13 16.11 -30.74 24.74
N GLU A 14 15.85 -31.30 23.54
CA GLU A 14 16.82 -32.17 22.86
C GLU A 14 18.05 -31.41 22.34
N ILE A 15 17.90 -30.14 21.93
CA ILE A 15 19.03 -29.27 21.59
C ILE A 15 19.92 -29.01 22.82
N GLU A 16 19.34 -28.79 24.00
CA GLU A 16 20.07 -28.63 25.26
C GLU A 16 20.80 -29.91 25.64
N ASN A 17 20.14 -31.07 25.51
CA ASN A 17 20.74 -32.40 25.75
C ASN A 17 21.92 -32.63 24.81
N TYR A 18 21.78 -32.34 23.51
CA TYR A 18 22.87 -32.42 22.53
C TYR A 18 24.08 -31.58 22.93
N LYS A 19 23.84 -30.32 23.31
CA LYS A 19 24.91 -29.41 23.74
C LYS A 19 25.65 -29.93 24.98
N ARG A 20 24.90 -30.46 25.93
CA ARG A 20 25.44 -31.04 27.17
C ARG A 20 26.30 -32.28 26.89
N PHE A 21 25.76 -33.26 26.13
CA PHE A 21 26.48 -34.50 25.81
C PHE A 21 27.74 -34.23 24.97
N ARG A 22 27.68 -33.24 24.10
CA ARG A 22 28.86 -32.79 23.32
C ARG A 22 29.93 -32.18 24.23
N GLY A 23 29.52 -31.40 25.25
CA GLY A 23 30.44 -30.79 26.22
C GLY A 23 31.07 -31.83 27.14
N GLU A 24 30.34 -32.92 27.48
CA GLU A 24 30.82 -34.03 28.30
C GLU A 24 31.64 -35.10 27.53
N GLY A 25 31.84 -34.92 26.19
CA GLY A 25 32.60 -35.85 25.40
C GLY A 25 31.93 -37.18 25.08
N LYS A 26 30.62 -37.32 25.34
CA LYS A 26 29.80 -38.52 25.12
C LYS A 26 29.30 -38.57 23.66
N ALA A 27 30.15 -39.09 22.76
CA ALA A 27 29.90 -39.01 21.31
C ALA A 27 28.66 -39.79 20.85
N GLU A 28 28.38 -40.97 21.42
CA GLU A 28 27.22 -41.80 21.01
C GLU A 28 25.89 -41.18 21.50
N GLU A 29 25.85 -40.67 22.73
CA GLU A 29 24.66 -39.99 23.26
C GLU A 29 24.39 -38.66 22.51
N ALA A 30 25.43 -37.95 22.11
CA ALA A 30 25.30 -36.76 21.28
C ALA A 30 24.77 -37.07 19.89
N LYS A 31 25.20 -38.15 19.23
CA LYS A 31 24.63 -38.60 17.96
C LYS A 31 23.16 -38.95 18.05
N ALA A 32 22.76 -39.70 19.08
CA ALA A 32 21.36 -40.07 19.33
C ALA A 32 20.48 -38.81 19.52
N ALA A 33 20.95 -37.85 20.31
CA ALA A 33 20.24 -36.58 20.50
C ALA A 33 20.14 -35.78 19.19
N LEU A 34 21.19 -35.75 18.31
CA LEU A 34 21.16 -35.09 17.02
C LEU A 34 20.16 -35.72 16.06
N GLU A 35 20.04 -37.06 16.04
CA GLU A 35 19.02 -37.74 15.22
C GLU A 35 17.61 -37.38 15.67
N LYS A 36 17.36 -37.29 16.97
CA LYS A 36 16.06 -36.84 17.50
C LYS A 36 15.78 -35.38 17.15
N VAL A 37 16.77 -34.50 17.23
CA VAL A 37 16.63 -33.11 16.80
C VAL A 37 16.24 -33.02 15.32
N ARG A 38 16.88 -33.82 14.45
CA ARG A 38 16.52 -33.87 13.02
C ARG A 38 15.10 -34.36 12.79
N GLY A 39 14.69 -35.44 13.47
CA GLY A 39 13.32 -35.96 13.40
C GLY A 39 12.28 -34.95 13.84
N LEU A 40 12.49 -34.29 15.00
CA LEU A 40 11.60 -33.25 15.51
C LEU A 40 11.56 -32.00 14.62
N THR A 41 12.66 -31.65 13.96
CA THR A 41 12.69 -30.53 12.99
C THR A 41 11.84 -30.84 11.77
N SER A 42 11.96 -32.06 11.20
CA SER A 42 11.10 -32.49 10.09
C SER A 42 9.63 -32.54 10.47
N GLU A 43 9.31 -33.09 11.66
CA GLU A 43 7.92 -33.12 12.18
C GLU A 43 7.36 -31.71 12.39
N LEU A 44 8.19 -30.76 12.82
CA LEU A 44 7.80 -29.35 12.96
C LEU A 44 7.52 -28.68 11.62
N GLU A 45 8.36 -28.94 10.61
CA GLU A 45 8.16 -28.41 9.26
C GLU A 45 6.87 -28.95 8.63
N ASP A 46 6.61 -30.24 8.75
CA ASP A 46 5.38 -30.87 8.26
C ASP A 46 4.13 -30.33 9.00
N ALA A 47 4.19 -30.18 10.30
CA ALA A 47 3.10 -29.62 11.10
C ALA A 47 2.84 -28.14 10.74
N GLN A 48 3.88 -27.36 10.46
CA GLN A 48 3.73 -25.97 10.01
C GLN A 48 3.21 -25.89 8.58
N ALA A 49 3.62 -26.78 7.68
CA ALA A 49 3.11 -26.85 6.33
C ALA A 49 1.61 -27.18 6.30
N LEU A 50 1.19 -28.13 7.16
CA LEU A 50 -0.21 -28.50 7.31
C LEU A 50 -1.04 -27.35 7.90
N ASP A 51 -0.57 -26.69 8.98
CA ASP A 51 -1.24 -25.53 9.58
C ASP A 51 -1.40 -24.38 8.56
N ARG A 52 -0.38 -24.14 7.70
CA ARG A 52 -0.49 -23.17 6.60
C ARG A 52 -1.52 -23.59 5.55
N ALA A 53 -1.55 -24.88 5.18
CA ALA A 53 -2.52 -25.40 4.21
C ALA A 53 -3.95 -25.35 4.77
N GLU A 54 -4.14 -25.68 6.06
CA GLU A 54 -5.44 -25.56 6.75
C GLU A 54 -5.89 -24.10 6.83
N ARG A 55 -5.01 -23.19 7.24
CA ARG A 55 -5.32 -21.74 7.25
C ARG A 55 -5.64 -21.18 5.86
N ALA A 56 -4.91 -21.60 4.83
CA ALA A 56 -5.19 -21.19 3.46
C ALA A 56 -6.56 -21.73 3.00
N SER A 57 -6.89 -23.00 3.30
CA SER A 57 -8.19 -23.60 2.95
C SER A 57 -9.36 -22.97 3.69
N VAL A 58 -9.17 -22.59 4.96
CA VAL A 58 -10.19 -21.87 5.76
C VAL A 58 -10.35 -20.44 5.27
N ALA A 59 -9.24 -19.75 4.95
CA ALA A 59 -9.29 -18.41 4.36
C ALA A 59 -10.00 -18.39 3.01
N ASP A 60 -9.77 -19.38 2.15
CA ASP A 60 -10.47 -19.48 0.85
C ASP A 60 -11.96 -19.78 1.01
N LYS A 61 -12.35 -20.66 1.92
CA LYS A 61 -13.78 -20.95 2.18
C LYS A 61 -14.49 -19.75 2.81
N PHE A 62 -13.84 -19.10 3.76
CA PHE A 62 -14.38 -17.88 4.40
C PHE A 62 -14.50 -16.76 3.37
N SER A 63 -13.51 -16.58 2.49
CA SER A 63 -13.55 -15.57 1.45
C SER A 63 -14.64 -15.79 0.40
N GLU A 64 -15.00 -17.04 0.07
CA GLU A 64 -16.11 -17.33 -0.87
C GLU A 64 -17.48 -17.05 -0.27
N GLN A 65 -17.71 -17.41 0.99
CA GLN A 65 -18.96 -17.09 1.69
C GLN A 65 -19.11 -15.58 1.91
N GLU A 66 -18.10 -14.92 2.42
CA GLU A 66 -18.07 -13.45 2.55
C GLU A 66 -18.23 -12.75 1.20
N ARG A 67 -17.56 -13.21 0.15
CA ARG A 67 -17.74 -12.67 -1.21
C ARG A 67 -19.18 -12.83 -1.72
N SER A 68 -19.84 -13.94 -1.39
CA SER A 68 -21.25 -14.16 -1.78
C SER A 68 -22.19 -13.24 -1.01
N GLU A 69 -21.94 -13.01 0.27
CA GLU A 69 -22.70 -12.09 1.12
C GLU A 69 -22.47 -10.64 0.74
N ILE A 70 -21.21 -10.25 0.54
CA ILE A 70 -20.83 -8.90 0.09
C ILE A 70 -21.44 -8.55 -1.27
N ASN A 71 -21.62 -9.53 -2.16
CA ASN A 71 -22.30 -9.32 -3.43
C ASN A 71 -23.79 -8.95 -3.30
N ARG A 72 -24.44 -9.29 -2.18
CA ARG A 72 -25.81 -8.89 -1.87
C ARG A 72 -25.92 -7.45 -1.41
N PHE A 73 -24.81 -6.85 -0.94
CA PHE A 73 -24.80 -5.48 -0.48
C PHE A 73 -25.01 -4.50 -1.64
N SER A 74 -26.04 -3.69 -1.56
CA SER A 74 -26.34 -2.65 -2.54
C SER A 74 -26.05 -1.26 -1.97
N PHE A 75 -25.05 -0.58 -2.50
CA PHE A 75 -24.75 0.80 -2.12
C PHE A 75 -25.93 1.74 -2.37
N GLN A 76 -26.64 1.54 -3.47
CA GLN A 76 -27.81 2.33 -3.81
C GLN A 76 -28.90 2.24 -2.75
N LYS A 77 -29.27 1.01 -2.37
CA LYS A 77 -30.27 0.76 -1.34
C LYS A 77 -29.80 1.33 0.01
N PHE A 78 -28.53 1.09 0.36
CA PHE A 78 -27.90 1.59 1.58
C PHE A 78 -27.97 3.12 1.70
N ILE A 79 -27.59 3.87 0.65
CA ILE A 79 -27.59 5.34 0.66
C ILE A 79 -29.03 5.88 0.75
N ARG A 80 -29.97 5.32 -0.01
CA ARG A 80 -31.36 5.74 0.02
C ARG A 80 -31.98 5.52 1.39
N GLU A 81 -31.85 4.33 1.95
CA GLU A 81 -32.38 3.98 3.26
C GLU A 81 -31.68 4.76 4.39
N ALA A 82 -30.38 5.04 4.28
CA ALA A 82 -29.63 5.89 5.20
C ALA A 82 -30.12 7.35 5.16
N ALA A 83 -30.39 7.88 3.96
CA ALA A 83 -30.94 9.23 3.79
C ALA A 83 -32.37 9.39 4.36
N GLU A 84 -33.17 8.31 4.31
CA GLU A 84 -34.53 8.25 4.86
C GLU A 84 -34.54 7.88 6.36
N GLY A 85 -33.41 7.49 6.93
CA GLY A 85 -33.28 7.04 8.32
C GLY A 85 -33.92 5.67 8.59
N LYS A 86 -34.16 4.87 7.56
CA LYS A 86 -34.82 3.55 7.62
C LYS A 86 -33.95 2.49 6.95
N LEU A 87 -32.86 2.15 7.56
CA LEU A 87 -32.04 1.00 7.10
C LEU A 87 -32.75 -0.31 7.48
N GLU A 88 -32.93 -1.21 6.50
CA GLU A 88 -33.58 -2.52 6.69
C GLU A 88 -32.75 -3.65 6.05
N GLY A 89 -32.94 -4.88 6.57
CA GLY A 89 -32.36 -6.10 6.00
C GLY A 89 -30.83 -6.15 6.06
N PHE A 90 -30.21 -6.63 5.02
CA PHE A 90 -28.75 -6.88 4.97
C PHE A 90 -27.91 -5.59 5.05
N GLU A 91 -28.41 -4.48 4.54
CA GLU A 91 -27.75 -3.18 4.63
C GLU A 91 -27.68 -2.68 6.08
N LEU A 92 -28.71 -2.98 6.89
CA LEU A 92 -28.70 -2.68 8.32
C LEU A 92 -27.69 -3.55 9.08
N GLU A 93 -27.59 -4.86 8.76
CA GLU A 93 -26.61 -5.77 9.37
C GLU A 93 -25.19 -5.30 9.09
N MET A 94 -24.89 -4.93 7.85
CA MET A 94 -23.58 -4.40 7.46
C MET A 94 -23.27 -3.07 8.16
N ALA A 95 -24.26 -2.19 8.31
CA ALA A 95 -24.10 -0.95 9.07
C ALA A 95 -23.81 -1.19 10.56
N GLN A 96 -24.45 -2.20 11.16
CA GLN A 96 -24.20 -2.59 12.56
C GLN A 96 -22.81 -3.19 12.73
N GLU A 97 -22.37 -4.05 11.80
CA GLU A 97 -21.04 -4.62 11.80
C GLU A 97 -19.96 -3.53 11.67
N GLY A 98 -20.12 -2.58 10.75
CA GLY A 98 -19.21 -1.45 10.61
C GLY A 98 -19.18 -0.56 11.87
N ARG A 99 -20.32 -0.38 12.55
CA ARG A 99 -20.36 0.32 13.85
C ARG A 99 -19.68 -0.48 14.96
N ARG A 100 -19.77 -1.81 14.94
CA ARG A 100 -19.08 -2.70 15.88
C ARG A 100 -17.57 -2.58 15.70
N GLU A 101 -17.07 -2.68 14.45
CA GLU A 101 -15.66 -2.46 14.13
C GLU A 101 -15.19 -1.08 14.63
N ALA A 102 -15.97 -0.02 14.38
CA ALA A 102 -15.65 1.31 14.87
C ALA A 102 -15.66 1.40 16.40
N GLY A 103 -16.59 0.72 17.08
CA GLY A 103 -16.68 0.65 18.53
C GLY A 103 -15.50 -0.08 19.18
N GLU A 104 -15.07 -1.20 18.60
CA GLU A 104 -13.87 -1.94 19.03
C GLU A 104 -12.61 -1.08 18.89
N LEU A 105 -12.61 -0.16 17.92
CA LEU A 105 -11.56 0.83 17.69
C LEU A 105 -11.69 2.08 18.60
N GLY A 106 -12.65 2.08 19.56
CA GLY A 106 -12.87 3.20 20.48
C GLY A 106 -13.46 4.46 19.84
N ARG A 107 -14.11 4.33 18.68
CA ARG A 107 -14.68 5.47 17.93
C ARG A 107 -16.19 5.52 18.04
N THR A 108 -16.72 6.71 18.28
CA THR A 108 -18.15 6.99 18.20
C THR A 108 -18.46 7.55 16.83
N VAL A 109 -19.09 6.75 15.96
CA VAL A 109 -19.50 7.15 14.61
C VAL A 109 -20.89 7.74 14.68
N LYS A 110 -21.08 8.97 14.16
CA LYS A 110 -22.38 9.64 14.10
C LYS A 110 -23.17 9.30 12.83
N GLY A 111 -22.51 8.74 11.83
CA GLY A 111 -23.10 8.33 10.56
C GLY A 111 -23.35 6.83 10.48
N VAL A 112 -23.47 6.34 9.24
CA VAL A 112 -23.58 4.91 8.92
C VAL A 112 -22.19 4.42 8.50
N CYS A 113 -21.71 3.37 9.15
CA CYS A 113 -20.38 2.83 8.89
C CYS A 113 -20.46 1.56 8.04
N ILE A 114 -19.62 1.46 7.03
CA ILE A 114 -19.49 0.27 6.20
C ILE A 114 -18.22 -0.45 6.58
N PRO A 115 -18.26 -1.78 6.84
CA PRO A 115 -17.07 -2.55 7.18
C PRO A 115 -16.06 -2.57 6.02
N TYR A 116 -14.79 -2.66 6.36
CA TYR A 116 -13.70 -2.68 5.38
C TYR A 116 -13.78 -3.88 4.42
N SER A 117 -14.26 -5.02 4.91
CA SER A 117 -14.45 -6.24 4.12
C SER A 117 -15.30 -6.02 2.86
N VAL A 118 -16.39 -5.25 2.97
CA VAL A 118 -17.28 -4.91 1.85
C VAL A 118 -16.56 -4.11 0.76
N LEU A 119 -15.67 -3.20 1.18
CA LEU A 119 -14.94 -2.31 0.28
C LEU A 119 -13.79 -3.02 -0.43
N SER A 120 -13.08 -3.90 0.28
CA SER A 120 -11.94 -4.65 -0.27
C SER A 120 -12.37 -5.62 -1.38
N VAL A 121 -13.52 -6.28 -1.22
CA VAL A 121 -14.03 -7.24 -2.22
C VAL A 121 -14.58 -6.54 -3.46
N LYS A 122 -15.24 -5.38 -3.31
CA LYS A 122 -15.76 -4.63 -4.48
C LYS A 122 -14.64 -3.95 -5.28
N ASN A 123 -13.56 -3.51 -4.63
CA ASN A 123 -12.38 -2.97 -5.33
C ASN A 123 -11.57 -4.03 -6.08
N GLY A 124 -11.62 -5.31 -5.66
CA GLY A 124 -10.97 -6.42 -6.37
C GLY A 124 -11.65 -6.85 -7.67
N ARG A 125 -12.80 -6.28 -7.99
CA ARG A 125 -13.59 -6.60 -9.20
C ARG A 125 -13.51 -5.56 -10.31
N ALA A 126 -12.47 -4.78 -10.37
CA ALA A 126 -12.18 -4.03 -11.58
C ALA A 126 -11.73 -5.00 -12.68
N ALA A 127 -12.60 -5.10 -13.71
CA ALA A 127 -12.35 -5.72 -15.00
C ALA A 127 -12.49 -7.26 -15.11
N ALA A 128 -13.72 -7.73 -15.16
CA ALA A 128 -14.10 -8.67 -16.19
C ALA A 128 -15.12 -7.95 -17.07
N GLY A 129 -14.65 -7.28 -18.11
CA GLY A 129 -15.48 -6.65 -19.11
C GLY A 129 -16.38 -7.69 -19.77
N GLN A 130 -17.68 -7.53 -19.65
CA GLN A 130 -18.61 -8.15 -20.58
C GLN A 130 -18.38 -7.45 -21.93
N SER A 131 -17.78 -8.17 -22.85
CA SER A 131 -17.61 -7.78 -24.23
C SER A 131 -18.99 -7.68 -24.88
N ALA A 132 -19.42 -6.47 -25.22
CA ALA A 132 -20.55 -6.20 -26.11
C ALA A 132 -20.15 -6.47 -27.57
N GLY A 133 -19.71 -7.70 -27.86
CA GLY A 133 -19.14 -8.07 -29.16
C GLY A 133 -19.86 -9.23 -29.87
N THR A 134 -21.13 -9.54 -29.57
CA THR A 134 -21.90 -10.49 -30.37
C THR A 134 -23.31 -9.98 -30.61
N ALA A 135 -23.52 -9.50 -31.82
CA ALA A 135 -24.78 -8.97 -32.33
C ALA A 135 -25.86 -10.05 -32.66
N ALA A 136 -25.83 -11.20 -31.97
CA ALA A 136 -26.69 -12.33 -32.34
C ALA A 136 -27.88 -12.60 -31.39
N ASP A 137 -27.92 -12.02 -30.19
CA ASP A 137 -29.04 -12.28 -29.26
C ASP A 137 -29.58 -10.98 -28.65
N GLY A 138 -30.36 -10.23 -29.43
CA GLY A 138 -31.14 -9.11 -28.91
C GLY A 138 -31.07 -7.81 -29.71
N GLY A 139 -30.61 -7.82 -30.94
CA GLY A 139 -30.44 -6.62 -31.78
C GLY A 139 -31.72 -5.87 -32.21
N ASN A 140 -32.90 -6.14 -31.63
CA ASN A 140 -34.16 -5.50 -31.97
C ASN A 140 -34.89 -4.79 -30.82
N LEU A 141 -34.18 -4.51 -29.73
CA LEU A 141 -34.64 -3.53 -28.73
C LEU A 141 -33.70 -2.31 -28.81
N ILE A 142 -33.72 -1.60 -29.94
CA ILE A 142 -33.15 -0.27 -30.04
C ILE A 142 -34.07 0.67 -29.25
N GLN A 143 -33.96 0.65 -27.95
CA GLN A 143 -34.17 1.84 -27.15
C GLN A 143 -33.03 2.80 -27.53
N THR A 144 -33.38 4.01 -27.94
CA THR A 144 -32.44 5.13 -28.07
C THR A 144 -31.49 5.05 -26.91
N SER A 145 -30.21 4.71 -27.20
CA SER A 145 -29.16 4.56 -26.22
C SER A 145 -29.13 5.83 -25.38
N GLY A 146 -29.50 5.74 -24.11
CA GLY A 146 -29.30 6.81 -23.16
C GLY A 146 -27.81 7.24 -23.16
N PRO A 147 -27.47 8.41 -22.64
CA PRO A 147 -26.11 8.91 -22.64
C PRO A 147 -25.18 7.86 -22.01
N THR A 148 -24.17 7.43 -22.77
CA THR A 148 -23.14 6.52 -22.27
C THR A 148 -22.23 7.31 -21.35
N TYR A 149 -22.09 6.87 -20.09
CA TYR A 149 -21.15 7.47 -19.16
C TYR A 149 -19.72 7.16 -19.57
N ILE A 150 -18.88 8.19 -19.61
CA ILE A 150 -17.45 8.06 -19.85
C ILE A 150 -16.76 8.37 -18.51
N GLU A 151 -16.05 7.41 -17.99
CA GLU A 151 -15.31 7.56 -16.73
C GLU A 151 -14.19 8.61 -16.85
N ALA A 152 -13.96 9.35 -15.77
CA ALA A 152 -12.86 10.29 -15.70
C ALA A 152 -11.51 9.55 -15.70
N LEU A 153 -10.54 10.05 -16.49
CA LEU A 153 -9.19 9.51 -16.47
C LEU A 153 -8.53 9.84 -15.13
N ARG A 154 -8.00 8.82 -14.46
CA ARG A 154 -7.34 8.94 -13.16
C ARG A 154 -5.89 8.49 -13.22
N ALA A 155 -5.09 8.97 -12.25
CA ALA A 155 -3.73 8.52 -12.05
C ALA A 155 -3.68 7.01 -11.73
N ASN A 156 -2.65 6.34 -12.25
CA ASN A 156 -2.40 4.94 -11.91
C ASN A 156 -2.07 4.80 -10.42
N LEU A 157 -2.74 3.87 -9.75
CA LEU A 157 -2.42 3.48 -8.38
C LEU A 157 -1.15 2.64 -8.38
N VAL A 158 -0.14 3.07 -7.64
CA VAL A 158 1.20 2.50 -7.77
C VAL A 158 1.72 1.84 -6.50
N MET A 159 1.33 2.28 -5.31
CA MET A 159 1.89 1.76 -4.06
C MET A 159 1.67 0.26 -3.91
N GLN A 160 0.47 -0.24 -4.17
CA GLN A 160 0.16 -1.66 -4.12
C GLN A 160 0.92 -2.45 -5.20
N LYS A 161 1.00 -1.92 -6.43
CA LYS A 161 1.74 -2.55 -7.54
C LYS A 161 3.24 -2.67 -7.27
N LEU A 162 3.80 -1.73 -6.53
CA LEU A 162 5.21 -1.69 -6.14
C LEU A 162 5.51 -2.56 -4.91
N GLY A 163 4.49 -3.09 -4.25
CA GLY A 163 4.65 -4.02 -3.12
C GLY A 163 4.72 -3.35 -1.76
N ALA A 164 4.18 -2.14 -1.60
CA ALA A 164 3.98 -1.53 -0.29
C ALA A 164 3.06 -2.40 0.58
N LYS A 165 3.33 -2.42 1.88
CA LYS A 165 2.58 -3.22 2.86
C LYS A 165 1.41 -2.43 3.40
N PHE A 166 0.21 -3.00 3.31
CA PHE A 166 -1.00 -2.40 3.87
C PHE A 166 -1.34 -3.09 5.20
N LEU A 167 -1.39 -2.33 6.28
CA LEU A 167 -1.82 -2.77 7.60
C LEU A 167 -3.20 -2.20 7.88
N THR A 168 -4.19 -3.08 8.00
CA THR A 168 -5.58 -2.72 8.26
C THR A 168 -5.99 -3.06 9.68
N GLY A 169 -7.05 -2.41 10.19
CA GLY A 169 -7.57 -2.69 11.52
C GLY A 169 -6.67 -2.21 12.67
N LEU A 170 -5.87 -1.16 12.45
CA LEU A 170 -4.99 -0.62 13.48
C LEU A 170 -5.78 0.10 14.59
N ILE A 171 -5.31 -0.03 15.83
CA ILE A 171 -5.88 0.60 17.03
C ILE A 171 -4.81 1.46 17.69
N GLY A 172 -5.14 2.72 18.01
CA GLY A 172 -4.23 3.63 18.71
C GLY A 172 -3.04 4.05 17.85
N THR A 173 -1.90 4.28 18.48
CA THR A 173 -0.63 4.65 17.84
C THR A 173 0.22 3.42 17.64
N LEU A 174 0.72 3.20 16.43
CA LEU A 174 1.65 2.12 16.14
C LEU A 174 3.08 2.65 16.26
N SER A 175 3.86 2.03 17.15
CA SER A 175 5.23 2.48 17.43
C SER A 175 6.25 1.47 16.90
N PHE A 176 7.28 1.98 16.24
CA PHE A 176 8.42 1.21 15.76
C PHE A 176 9.68 1.65 16.48
N VAL A 177 10.47 0.70 16.95
CA VAL A 177 11.78 0.97 17.56
C VAL A 177 12.87 0.77 16.52
N LYS A 178 13.59 1.83 16.20
CA LYS A 178 14.79 1.79 15.34
C LYS A 178 16.03 1.81 16.23
N ASN A 179 16.96 0.86 16.03
CA ASN A 179 18.24 0.82 16.74
C ASN A 179 19.37 1.38 15.87
N SER A 180 20.38 1.95 16.51
CA SER A 180 21.63 2.31 15.84
C SER A 180 22.48 1.07 15.52
N LYS A 181 23.38 1.19 14.55
CA LYS A 181 24.43 0.19 14.30
C LYS A 181 25.48 0.26 15.42
N VAL A 182 26.13 -0.87 15.66
CA VAL A 182 27.33 -0.96 16.50
C VAL A 182 28.51 -1.07 15.56
N ASP A 183 29.52 -0.23 15.76
CA ASP A 183 30.73 -0.31 14.97
C ASP A 183 31.64 -1.40 15.52
N ILE A 184 32.41 -2.03 14.63
CA ILE A 184 33.35 -3.11 14.96
C ILE A 184 34.73 -2.52 14.97
N SER A 185 35.44 -2.66 16.10
CA SER A 185 36.86 -2.28 16.22
C SER A 185 37.72 -3.52 16.38
N TRP A 186 38.87 -3.50 15.73
CA TRP A 186 39.94 -4.49 15.91
C TRP A 186 40.96 -3.89 16.89
N ALA A 187 41.17 -4.55 18.03
CA ALA A 187 42.11 -4.09 19.05
C ALA A 187 43.37 -4.93 19.04
N GLY A 188 44.52 -4.29 19.25
CA GLY A 188 45.79 -4.95 19.50
C GLY A 188 45.91 -5.47 20.93
N GLU A 189 47.03 -6.16 21.23
CA GLU A 189 47.31 -6.65 22.56
C GLU A 189 47.43 -5.46 23.56
N ALA A 190 46.65 -5.51 24.64
CA ALA A 190 46.57 -4.47 25.69
C ALA A 190 45.94 -3.11 25.24
N GLU A 191 45.28 -3.06 24.10
CA GLU A 191 44.55 -1.86 23.66
C GLU A 191 43.16 -1.81 24.29
N THR A 192 42.77 -0.65 24.82
CA THR A 192 41.44 -0.45 25.43
C THR A 192 40.44 -0.08 24.36
N VAL A 193 39.41 -0.87 24.19
CA VAL A 193 38.27 -0.59 23.28
C VAL A 193 37.19 0.14 24.06
N GLU A 194 36.70 1.24 23.51
CA GLU A 194 35.55 1.96 24.09
C GLU A 194 34.26 1.20 23.86
N ASN A 195 33.43 1.16 24.90
CA ASN A 195 32.08 0.53 24.79
C ASN A 195 31.13 1.43 24.04
N GLU A 196 30.69 1.01 22.85
CA GLU A 196 29.64 1.69 22.13
C GLU A 196 28.27 1.36 22.71
N LYS A 197 27.43 2.36 22.84
CA LYS A 197 26.04 2.20 23.28
C LYS A 197 25.09 2.13 22.09
N ILE A 198 24.26 1.10 22.07
CA ILE A 198 23.15 1.04 21.12
C ILE A 198 22.12 2.09 21.52
N SER A 199 21.85 3.04 20.63
CA SER A 199 20.75 3.99 20.82
C SER A 199 19.48 3.46 20.17
N PHE A 200 18.37 3.67 20.86
CA PHE A 200 17.03 3.32 20.37
C PHE A 200 16.24 4.59 20.12
N SER A 201 15.67 4.72 18.93
CA SER A 201 14.73 5.80 18.60
C SER A 201 13.35 5.22 18.36
N LEU A 202 12.32 5.92 18.85
CA LEU A 202 10.93 5.55 18.68
C LEU A 202 10.38 6.36 17.51
N GLN A 203 9.80 5.66 16.54
CA GLN A 203 9.05 6.27 15.45
C GLN A 203 7.60 5.83 15.54
N GLU A 204 6.67 6.74 15.36
CA GLU A 204 5.25 6.51 15.59
C GLU A 204 4.43 6.82 14.33
N MET A 205 3.53 5.91 14.00
CA MET A 205 2.44 6.15 13.05
C MET A 205 1.20 6.59 13.81
N LYS A 206 0.63 7.71 13.39
CA LYS A 206 -0.58 8.29 13.98
C LYS A 206 -1.64 8.49 12.91
N GLN A 207 -2.88 8.16 13.24
CA GLN A 207 -4.00 8.33 12.33
C GLN A 207 -4.15 9.77 11.85
N LYS A 208 -4.24 9.96 10.54
CA LYS A 208 -4.52 11.23 9.87
C LYS A 208 -5.78 11.07 9.03
N ARG A 209 -6.67 12.05 9.10
CA ARG A 209 -7.99 11.96 8.48
C ARG A 209 -7.94 12.39 7.02
N LEU A 210 -8.31 11.49 6.12
CA LEU A 210 -8.62 11.77 4.72
C LEU A 210 -10.13 11.98 4.58
N VAL A 211 -10.55 13.06 3.94
CA VAL A 211 -11.97 13.43 3.77
C VAL A 211 -12.25 13.66 2.30
N ILE A 212 -13.34 13.08 1.83
CA ILE A 212 -13.89 13.31 0.50
C ILE A 212 -15.34 13.70 0.66
N THR A 213 -15.73 14.84 0.12
CA THR A 213 -17.11 15.33 0.18
C THR A 213 -17.61 15.64 -1.23
N THR A 214 -18.84 15.19 -1.52
CA THR A 214 -19.55 15.49 -2.76
C THR A 214 -21.02 15.78 -2.46
N ALA A 215 -21.66 16.56 -3.32
CA ALA A 215 -23.07 16.87 -3.19
C ALA A 215 -23.78 16.69 -4.54
N PHE A 216 -25.01 16.22 -4.50
CA PHE A 216 -25.86 16.05 -5.68
C PHE A 216 -27.31 16.46 -5.38
N THR A 217 -28.03 16.85 -6.42
CA THR A 217 -29.42 17.29 -6.28
C THR A 217 -30.38 16.11 -6.20
N LYS A 218 -31.48 16.26 -5.45
CA LYS A 218 -32.56 15.26 -5.42
C LYS A 218 -33.23 15.09 -6.80
N ASP A 219 -33.23 16.16 -7.61
CA ASP A 219 -33.76 16.10 -8.98
C ASP A 219 -32.93 15.18 -9.86
N LEU A 220 -31.59 15.17 -9.69
CA LEU A 220 -30.72 14.23 -10.39
C LEU A 220 -31.07 12.78 -10.06
N LEU A 221 -31.31 12.46 -8.77
CA LEU A 221 -31.71 11.12 -8.35
C LEU A 221 -33.05 10.67 -8.93
N ASN A 222 -34.03 11.60 -9.05
CA ASN A 222 -35.36 11.29 -9.50
C ASN A 222 -35.48 11.20 -11.03
N GLN A 223 -34.65 11.92 -11.78
CA GLN A 223 -34.76 12.04 -13.25
C GLN A 223 -33.79 11.13 -14.01
N THR A 224 -32.77 10.57 -13.35
CA THR A 224 -31.74 9.78 -14.02
C THR A 224 -32.11 8.31 -14.04
N SER A 225 -32.08 7.69 -15.23
CA SER A 225 -32.25 6.26 -15.42
C SER A 225 -30.99 5.44 -15.05
N MET A 226 -29.86 6.11 -14.85
CA MET A 226 -28.60 5.50 -14.42
C MET A 226 -28.53 5.45 -12.90
N ASP A 227 -27.83 4.47 -12.38
CA ASP A 227 -27.51 4.39 -10.95
C ASP A 227 -26.41 5.39 -10.58
N VAL A 228 -26.82 6.66 -10.40
CA VAL A 228 -25.92 7.78 -10.07
C VAL A 228 -25.27 7.58 -8.70
N GLU A 229 -25.97 6.95 -7.76
CA GLU A 229 -25.47 6.73 -6.41
C GLU A 229 -24.28 5.77 -6.43
N SER A 230 -24.38 4.65 -7.15
CA SER A 230 -23.26 3.71 -7.28
C SER A 230 -22.08 4.32 -8.04
N LEU A 231 -22.34 5.18 -9.02
CA LEU A 231 -21.33 5.88 -9.77
C LEU A 231 -20.56 6.87 -8.89
N ILE A 232 -21.26 7.67 -8.08
CA ILE A 232 -20.64 8.59 -7.12
C ILE A 232 -19.79 7.83 -6.10
N MET A 233 -20.33 6.72 -5.57
CA MET A 233 -19.58 5.90 -4.62
C MET A 233 -18.30 5.32 -5.22
N ASN A 234 -18.36 4.79 -6.43
CA ASN A 234 -17.16 4.30 -7.13
C ASN A 234 -16.13 5.41 -7.33
N GLU A 235 -16.57 6.60 -7.74
CA GLU A 235 -15.70 7.77 -7.88
C GLU A 235 -15.06 8.19 -6.55
N MET A 236 -15.81 8.16 -5.44
CA MET A 236 -15.27 8.47 -4.12
C MET A 236 -14.24 7.43 -3.65
N ILE A 237 -14.49 6.14 -3.91
CA ILE A 237 -13.54 5.06 -3.59
C ILE A 237 -12.25 5.19 -4.39
N LEU A 238 -12.33 5.49 -5.69
CA LEU A 238 -11.18 5.73 -6.55
C LEU A 238 -10.39 6.98 -6.10
N ALA A 239 -11.09 8.05 -5.75
CA ALA A 239 -10.47 9.27 -5.22
C ALA A 239 -9.77 9.01 -3.87
N HIS A 240 -10.37 8.18 -3.00
CA HIS A 240 -9.76 7.77 -1.75
C HIS A 240 -8.45 7.00 -1.97
N ALA A 241 -8.44 6.01 -2.86
CA ALA A 241 -7.24 5.25 -3.18
C ALA A 241 -6.14 6.13 -3.78
N GLN A 242 -6.51 7.06 -4.68
CA GLN A 242 -5.58 8.04 -5.25
C GLN A 242 -5.01 8.99 -4.18
N GLY A 243 -5.85 9.42 -3.22
CA GLY A 243 -5.42 10.27 -2.10
C GLY A 243 -4.39 9.60 -1.20
N ILE A 244 -4.48 8.28 -0.99
CA ILE A 244 -3.49 7.51 -0.24
C ILE A 244 -2.16 7.45 -1.00
N ASP A 245 -2.19 7.15 -2.30
CA ASP A 245 -0.99 7.08 -3.13
C ASP A 245 -0.28 8.45 -3.23
N ASP A 246 -1.05 9.53 -3.39
CA ASP A 246 -0.49 10.89 -3.40
C ASP A 246 0.12 11.25 -2.03
N ALA A 247 -0.56 10.95 -0.94
CA ALA A 247 -0.03 11.18 0.39
C ALA A 247 1.24 10.37 0.67
N ALA A 248 1.32 9.13 0.18
CA ALA A 248 2.51 8.29 0.30
C ALA A 248 3.71 8.85 -0.46
N LEU A 249 3.49 9.55 -1.58
CA LEU A 249 4.56 10.15 -2.38
C LEU A 249 4.90 11.56 -1.92
N ASN A 250 3.89 12.44 -1.82
CA ASN A 250 4.04 13.89 -1.75
C ASN A 250 3.63 14.50 -0.40
N GLY A 251 3.08 13.70 0.51
CA GLY A 251 2.50 14.20 1.74
C GLY A 251 3.44 15.07 2.57
N ALA A 252 2.94 16.16 3.12
CA ALA A 252 3.73 17.18 3.83
C ALA A 252 4.06 16.83 5.30
N GLY A 253 3.55 15.71 5.83
CA GLY A 253 3.82 15.28 7.21
C GLY A 253 3.00 15.97 8.30
N SER A 254 2.30 17.08 8.02
CA SER A 254 1.50 17.83 9.00
C SER A 254 0.09 17.28 9.14
N LYS A 255 -0.83 17.68 8.25
CA LYS A 255 -2.21 17.17 8.19
C LYS A 255 -2.30 15.86 7.40
N ALA A 256 -1.48 15.72 6.35
CA ALA A 256 -1.29 14.51 5.56
C ALA A 256 -0.13 13.66 6.11
N PRO A 257 -0.05 12.36 5.78
CA PRO A 257 1.15 11.54 6.00
C PRO A 257 2.43 12.20 5.47
N LEU A 258 3.57 11.80 6.01
CA LEU A 258 4.85 12.23 5.45
C LEU A 258 5.19 11.36 4.24
N GLY A 259 5.20 11.96 3.07
CA GLY A 259 5.47 11.29 1.80
C GLY A 259 6.95 10.95 1.61
N ILE A 260 7.24 9.92 0.84
CA ILE A 260 8.60 9.43 0.59
C ILE A 260 9.50 10.55 0.06
N LEU A 261 9.00 11.38 -0.85
CA LEU A 261 9.79 12.49 -1.41
C LEU A 261 10.17 13.56 -0.38
N ASN A 262 9.45 13.66 0.74
CA ASN A 262 9.67 14.66 1.78
C ASN A 262 10.42 14.13 3.00
N LEU A 263 10.87 12.87 2.97
CA LEU A 263 11.73 12.28 4.00
C LEU A 263 13.15 12.90 3.92
N GLU A 264 13.72 13.22 5.09
CA GLU A 264 15.06 13.83 5.17
C GLU A 264 16.19 12.82 4.94
N GLY A 265 15.97 11.52 5.24
CA GLY A 265 16.98 10.46 5.17
C GLY A 265 17.21 9.84 3.80
N ILE A 266 16.42 10.15 2.79
CA ILE A 266 16.54 9.57 1.44
C ILE A 266 17.82 10.02 0.73
N GLY A 267 18.35 9.16 -0.15
CA GLY A 267 19.44 9.52 -1.05
C GLY A 267 19.03 10.64 -2.00
N ALA A 268 19.71 11.78 -1.96
CA ALA A 268 19.45 12.89 -2.87
C ALA A 268 20.49 12.89 -4.00
N VAL A 269 20.06 12.70 -5.23
CA VAL A 269 20.89 12.83 -6.43
C VAL A 269 20.47 14.11 -7.13
N ALA A 270 21.41 15.05 -7.32
CA ALA A 270 21.16 16.30 -8.01
C ALA A 270 21.77 16.26 -9.42
N ILE A 271 21.06 16.85 -10.39
CA ILE A 271 21.55 16.99 -11.76
C ILE A 271 22.30 18.32 -11.89
N GLY A 272 21.76 19.42 -11.36
CA GLY A 272 22.38 20.73 -11.42
C GLY A 272 21.77 21.75 -10.46
N GLU A 273 22.33 22.97 -10.41
CA GLU A 273 21.78 24.04 -9.56
C GLU A 273 20.36 24.43 -9.94
N ASN A 274 20.07 24.46 -11.24
CA ASN A 274 18.77 24.85 -11.80
C ASN A 274 18.05 23.68 -12.48
N GLY A 275 18.41 22.44 -12.10
CA GLY A 275 18.00 21.24 -12.80
C GLY A 275 18.75 21.01 -14.11
N GLY A 276 18.50 19.86 -14.74
CA GLY A 276 19.14 19.49 -16.00
C GLY A 276 18.49 18.28 -16.65
N GLU A 277 18.98 17.93 -17.83
CA GLU A 277 18.56 16.72 -18.54
C GLU A 277 19.08 15.48 -17.80
N ILE A 278 18.28 14.42 -17.81
CA ILE A 278 18.68 13.15 -17.20
C ILE A 278 19.68 12.45 -18.12
N ASP A 279 20.76 11.93 -17.55
CA ASP A 279 21.75 11.10 -18.21
C ASP A 279 21.87 9.72 -17.58
N TRP A 280 22.63 8.82 -18.22
CA TRP A 280 22.82 7.47 -17.73
C TRP A 280 23.55 7.42 -16.37
N ALA A 281 24.50 8.34 -16.16
CA ALA A 281 25.24 8.40 -14.90
C ALA A 281 24.30 8.70 -13.73
N LYS A 282 23.33 9.60 -13.90
CA LYS A 282 22.36 9.95 -12.86
C LYS A 282 21.40 8.82 -12.54
N VAL A 283 21.02 8.00 -13.53
CA VAL A 283 20.23 6.78 -13.31
C VAL A 283 21.01 5.79 -12.46
N VAL A 284 22.31 5.59 -12.73
CA VAL A 284 23.18 4.72 -11.95
C VAL A 284 23.50 5.31 -10.58
N ASP A 285 23.62 6.63 -10.45
CA ASP A 285 23.83 7.31 -9.17
C ASP A 285 22.69 7.03 -8.18
N LEU A 286 21.45 6.89 -8.64
CA LEU A 286 20.31 6.50 -7.77
C LEU A 286 20.51 5.11 -7.16
N GLU A 287 20.93 4.13 -7.97
CA GLU A 287 21.24 2.79 -7.48
C GLU A 287 22.44 2.81 -6.52
N THR A 288 23.50 3.54 -6.87
CA THR A 288 24.71 3.68 -6.06
C THR A 288 24.40 4.32 -4.70
N ALA A 289 23.49 5.31 -4.66
CA ALA A 289 23.09 5.97 -3.41
C ALA A 289 22.45 5.00 -2.41
N ILE A 290 21.68 4.03 -2.89
CA ILE A 290 21.05 2.99 -2.06
C ILE A 290 22.05 1.88 -1.74
N SER A 291 22.84 1.46 -2.73
CA SER A 291 23.86 0.40 -2.60
C SER A 291 24.91 0.74 -1.54
N SER A 292 25.41 1.97 -1.55
CA SER A 292 26.41 2.44 -0.59
C SER A 292 25.92 2.39 0.87
N LYS A 293 24.61 2.37 1.09
CA LYS A 293 23.96 2.25 2.41
C LYS A 293 23.54 0.82 2.73
N ASN A 294 23.90 -0.17 1.90
CA ASN A 294 23.52 -1.59 2.02
C ASN A 294 22.01 -1.83 2.00
N ALA A 295 21.26 -0.99 1.30
CA ALA A 295 19.80 -1.06 1.25
C ALA A 295 19.25 -1.71 -0.04
N ILE A 296 20.09 -2.37 -0.85
CA ILE A 296 19.67 -3.15 -2.03
C ILE A 296 19.04 -4.46 -1.56
N LEU A 297 17.80 -4.43 -1.13
CA LEU A 297 17.04 -5.58 -0.66
C LEU A 297 15.56 -5.46 -1.07
N GLY A 298 14.92 -6.57 -1.38
CA GLY A 298 13.48 -6.63 -1.60
C GLY A 298 13.03 -6.17 -2.99
N ASN A 299 11.92 -5.44 -3.07
CA ASN A 299 11.27 -5.03 -4.32
C ASN A 299 11.78 -3.66 -4.77
N LEU A 300 12.90 -3.65 -5.47
CA LEU A 300 13.47 -2.42 -6.04
C LEU A 300 12.74 -2.04 -7.33
N ALA A 301 12.36 -0.79 -7.43
CA ALA A 301 11.73 -0.24 -8.64
C ALA A 301 11.99 1.25 -8.78
N TYR A 302 11.95 1.72 -10.03
CA TYR A 302 11.89 3.15 -10.34
C TYR A 302 10.44 3.61 -10.41
N LEU A 303 10.18 4.80 -9.90
CA LEU A 303 8.89 5.47 -9.99
C LEU A 303 9.08 6.90 -10.48
N THR A 304 8.33 7.29 -11.50
CA THR A 304 8.45 8.62 -12.09
C THR A 304 7.14 9.06 -12.74
N ASN A 305 7.15 10.24 -13.37
CA ASN A 305 6.02 10.74 -14.14
C ASN A 305 6.14 10.42 -15.65
N PRO A 306 5.06 10.52 -16.43
CA PRO A 306 5.08 10.23 -17.86
C PRO A 306 6.03 11.13 -18.68
N LYS A 307 6.29 12.37 -18.23
CA LYS A 307 7.22 13.29 -18.92
C LYS A 307 8.65 12.77 -18.86
N VAL A 308 9.08 12.27 -17.69
CA VAL A 308 10.40 11.66 -17.53
C VAL A 308 10.52 10.37 -18.33
N ILE A 309 9.48 9.55 -18.43
CA ILE A 309 9.46 8.37 -19.31
C ILE A 309 9.70 8.79 -20.76
N GLY A 310 9.08 9.88 -21.20
CA GLY A 310 9.33 10.47 -22.54
C GLY A 310 10.81 10.85 -22.73
N ALA A 311 11.37 11.57 -21.76
CA ALA A 311 12.79 11.96 -21.79
C ALA A 311 13.72 10.73 -21.81
N LEU A 312 13.46 9.69 -20.99
CA LEU A 312 14.26 8.47 -20.97
C LEU A 312 14.26 7.70 -22.29
N LYS A 313 13.18 7.79 -23.08
CA LYS A 313 13.06 7.16 -24.41
C LYS A 313 13.76 7.94 -25.51
N THR A 314 14.03 9.23 -25.31
CA THR A 314 14.63 10.12 -26.31
C THR A 314 16.09 10.44 -26.02
N THR A 315 16.55 10.29 -24.76
CA THR A 315 17.94 10.57 -24.39
C THR A 315 18.83 9.35 -24.66
N GLU A 316 19.93 9.56 -25.39
CA GLU A 316 20.92 8.52 -25.66
C GLU A 316 21.78 8.21 -24.43
N LYS A 317 22.18 6.94 -24.25
CA LYS A 317 23.12 6.50 -23.20
C LYS A 317 24.52 7.09 -23.36
N ALA A 318 24.94 7.16 -24.62
CA ALA A 318 26.18 7.81 -25.03
C ALA A 318 25.94 8.41 -26.40
N VAL A 319 26.42 9.62 -26.62
CA VAL A 319 26.21 10.38 -27.84
C VAL A 319 26.68 9.59 -29.07
N GLY A 320 25.80 9.45 -30.05
CA GLY A 320 26.08 8.79 -31.33
C GLY A 320 26.00 7.25 -31.30
N THR A 321 25.47 6.64 -30.23
CA THR A 321 25.35 5.18 -30.15
C THR A 321 23.98 4.65 -30.59
N ALA A 322 23.00 5.53 -30.81
CA ALA A 322 21.60 5.19 -31.09
C ALA A 322 20.98 4.22 -30.04
N LYS A 323 21.54 4.19 -28.81
CA LYS A 323 21.00 3.45 -27.66
C LYS A 323 20.41 4.44 -26.68
N PHE A 324 19.12 4.29 -26.40
CA PHE A 324 18.41 5.15 -25.48
C PHE A 324 18.51 4.69 -24.03
N LEU A 325 18.23 5.58 -23.08
CA LEU A 325 18.23 5.24 -21.65
C LEU A 325 17.22 4.16 -21.32
N MET A 326 16.06 4.17 -22.00
CA MET A 326 15.00 3.18 -21.86
C MET A 326 14.68 2.55 -23.22
N GLU A 327 15.19 1.35 -23.45
CA GLU A 327 14.94 0.57 -24.70
C GLU A 327 13.79 -0.42 -24.53
N LEU A 328 13.67 -1.03 -23.36
CA LEU A 328 12.62 -1.99 -23.04
C LEU A 328 11.47 -1.31 -22.30
N ALA A 329 10.25 -1.72 -22.59
CA ALA A 329 9.09 -1.25 -21.87
C ALA A 329 9.17 -1.68 -20.41
N GLU A 330 8.88 -0.76 -19.49
CA GLU A 330 8.81 -0.99 -18.05
C GLU A 330 10.11 -1.48 -17.37
N VAL A 331 11.27 -1.39 -18.05
CA VAL A 331 12.57 -1.76 -17.48
C VAL A 331 13.58 -0.64 -17.69
N LEU A 332 14.22 -0.19 -16.62
CA LEU A 332 15.31 0.75 -16.60
C LEU A 332 16.44 0.20 -15.74
N ASN A 333 17.67 0.14 -16.27
CA ASN A 333 18.84 -0.37 -15.54
C ASN A 333 18.63 -1.76 -14.88
N GLY A 334 17.86 -2.65 -15.54
CA GLY A 334 17.56 -3.99 -15.02
C GLY A 334 16.45 -4.05 -13.97
N TYR A 335 15.92 -2.91 -13.52
CA TYR A 335 14.83 -2.84 -12.56
C TYR A 335 13.53 -2.39 -13.23
N ARG A 336 12.42 -2.76 -12.60
CA ARG A 336 11.10 -2.32 -13.06
C ARG A 336 10.95 -0.80 -12.89
N ILE A 337 10.38 -0.15 -13.91
CA ILE A 337 9.97 1.26 -13.84
C ILE A 337 8.46 1.38 -13.95
N VAL A 338 7.88 2.17 -13.08
CA VAL A 338 6.44 2.46 -13.07
C VAL A 338 6.24 3.96 -13.20
N ASN A 339 5.18 4.37 -13.87
CA ASN A 339 4.83 5.77 -14.03
C ASN A 339 3.48 6.09 -13.41
N THR A 340 3.38 7.28 -12.84
CA THR A 340 2.13 7.86 -12.34
C THR A 340 2.16 9.37 -12.50
N THR A 341 1.01 9.96 -12.77
CA THR A 341 0.85 11.41 -12.83
C THR A 341 0.86 12.06 -11.44
N LEU A 342 0.84 11.26 -10.36
CA LEU A 342 1.00 11.75 -8.98
C LEU A 342 2.44 12.16 -8.65
N MET A 343 3.43 11.67 -9.42
CA MET A 343 4.81 12.13 -9.27
C MET A 343 4.95 13.58 -9.75
N PRO A 344 5.56 14.48 -8.95
CA PRO A 344 5.69 15.89 -9.27
C PRO A 344 6.37 16.14 -10.62
N SER A 345 5.82 17.11 -11.36
CA SER A 345 6.35 17.54 -12.66
C SER A 345 6.45 19.06 -12.80
N ASP A 346 6.33 19.79 -11.68
CA ASP A 346 6.30 21.25 -11.58
C ASP A 346 7.19 21.79 -10.46
N ILE A 347 8.21 21.01 -10.06
CA ILE A 347 9.16 21.40 -9.02
C ILE A 347 9.97 22.60 -9.48
N THR A 348 10.23 23.53 -8.55
CA THR A 348 11.12 24.68 -8.76
C THR A 348 12.40 24.48 -7.97
N LYS A 349 13.56 24.66 -8.63
CA LYS A 349 14.88 24.61 -8.00
C LYS A 349 15.78 25.72 -8.60
N GLY A 350 16.23 26.64 -7.79
CA GLY A 350 16.95 27.82 -8.26
C GLY A 350 16.12 28.64 -9.22
N THR A 351 16.60 28.85 -10.44
CA THR A 351 15.86 29.50 -11.54
C THR A 351 15.10 28.51 -12.43
N GLY A 352 15.29 27.21 -12.24
CA GLY A 352 14.61 26.16 -13.00
C GLY A 352 13.18 25.94 -12.51
N THR A 353 12.24 25.90 -13.43
CA THR A 353 10.80 25.65 -13.19
C THR A 353 10.31 24.45 -14.00
N GLY A 354 9.22 23.83 -13.57
CA GLY A 354 8.65 22.68 -14.30
C GLY A 354 9.54 21.44 -14.26
N LEU A 355 10.30 21.27 -13.18
CA LEU A 355 11.19 20.13 -12.99
C LEU A 355 10.40 18.93 -12.50
N SER A 356 10.84 17.75 -12.92
CA SER A 356 10.19 16.48 -12.64
C SER A 356 11.01 15.65 -11.64
N ALA A 357 10.29 14.83 -10.87
CA ALA A 357 10.90 13.91 -9.91
C ALA A 357 10.97 12.48 -10.44
N MET A 358 12.02 11.77 -9.99
CA MET A 358 12.20 10.33 -10.16
C MET A 358 12.66 9.74 -8.84
N LEU A 359 12.04 8.64 -8.44
CA LEU A 359 12.32 7.91 -7.21
C LEU A 359 12.82 6.50 -7.55
N PHE A 360 13.82 6.02 -6.84
CA PHE A 360 14.26 4.63 -6.87
C PHE A 360 14.33 4.10 -5.44
N GLY A 361 13.89 2.88 -5.21
CA GLY A 361 13.98 2.30 -3.87
C GLY A 361 13.24 1.00 -3.68
N ASN A 362 13.29 0.52 -2.43
CA ASN A 362 12.61 -0.70 -1.98
C ASN A 362 11.20 -0.36 -1.43
N PHE A 363 10.20 -0.54 -2.25
CA PHE A 363 8.82 -0.25 -1.85
C PHE A 363 8.23 -1.24 -0.83
N ALA A 364 8.88 -2.39 -0.58
CA ALA A 364 8.47 -3.30 0.50
C ALA A 364 8.72 -2.71 1.91
N ASP A 365 9.52 -1.64 2.03
CA ASP A 365 9.75 -0.90 3.26
C ASP A 365 8.69 0.19 3.52
N VAL A 366 7.81 0.44 2.56
CA VAL A 366 6.68 1.35 2.74
C VAL A 366 5.53 0.60 3.42
N ILE A 367 5.05 1.16 4.51
CA ILE A 367 3.91 0.65 5.26
C ILE A 367 2.80 1.70 5.21
N VAL A 368 1.66 1.31 4.69
CA VAL A 368 0.44 2.13 4.71
C VAL A 368 -0.46 1.58 5.81
N GLY A 369 -0.69 2.37 6.85
CA GLY A 369 -1.57 2.01 7.96
C GLY A 369 -2.98 2.54 7.73
N GLN A 370 -3.97 1.73 8.09
CA GLN A 370 -5.38 2.09 8.07
C GLN A 370 -6.02 1.80 9.42
N TRP A 371 -6.68 2.82 9.98
CA TRP A 371 -7.41 2.74 11.25
C TRP A 371 -8.91 2.70 10.99
N GLY A 372 -9.50 1.54 11.22
CA GLY A 372 -10.93 1.29 11.00
C GLY A 372 -11.33 1.24 9.53
N GLY A 373 -12.65 1.17 9.32
CA GLY A 373 -13.27 1.20 7.99
C GLY A 373 -13.50 2.63 7.48
N LEU A 374 -14.22 2.74 6.38
CA LEU A 374 -14.71 4.02 5.86
C LEU A 374 -15.95 4.45 6.62
N ASP A 375 -15.94 5.69 7.11
CA ASP A 375 -17.10 6.35 7.72
C ASP A 375 -17.80 7.21 6.68
N ILE A 376 -19.00 6.80 6.27
CA ILE A 376 -19.78 7.48 5.24
C ILE A 376 -20.96 8.16 5.91
N ILE A 377 -21.03 9.48 5.77
CA ILE A 377 -22.12 10.31 6.29
C ILE A 377 -22.92 10.83 5.10
N VAL A 378 -24.20 10.51 5.08
CA VAL A 378 -25.15 11.05 4.11
C VAL A 378 -25.98 12.13 4.82
N ASP A 379 -25.86 13.38 4.37
CA ASP A 379 -26.53 14.53 4.98
C ASP A 379 -27.55 15.17 4.01
N PRO A 380 -28.84 14.88 4.17
CA PRO A 380 -29.91 15.51 3.39
C PRO A 380 -30.36 16.87 3.96
N TYR A 381 -29.80 17.32 5.12
CA TYR A 381 -30.32 18.45 5.87
C TYR A 381 -29.51 19.74 5.68
N THR A 382 -28.19 19.65 5.62
CA THR A 382 -27.31 20.82 5.54
C THR A 382 -27.58 21.64 4.28
N LEU A 383 -27.74 20.99 3.13
CA LEU A 383 -27.99 21.62 1.83
C LEU A 383 -29.47 21.57 1.42
N LYS A 384 -30.39 21.42 2.39
CA LYS A 384 -31.85 21.29 2.13
C LYS A 384 -32.45 22.44 1.35
N LYS A 385 -31.92 23.66 1.47
CA LYS A 385 -32.44 24.86 0.76
C LYS A 385 -32.19 24.79 -0.75
N SER A 386 -31.17 24.07 -1.19
CA SER A 386 -30.83 23.81 -2.60
C SER A 386 -31.27 22.44 -3.09
N ALA A 387 -32.10 21.71 -2.28
CA ALA A 387 -32.55 20.36 -2.57
C ALA A 387 -31.40 19.39 -2.89
N GLN A 388 -30.25 19.53 -2.20
CA GLN A 388 -29.07 18.69 -2.39
C GLN A 388 -28.87 17.77 -1.19
N VAL A 389 -28.27 16.62 -1.47
CA VAL A 389 -27.76 15.65 -0.50
C VAL A 389 -26.25 15.67 -0.55
N GLU A 390 -25.62 15.82 0.59
CA GLU A 390 -24.16 15.79 0.74
C GLU A 390 -23.73 14.41 1.23
N ILE A 391 -22.72 13.83 0.58
CA ILE A 391 -22.07 12.60 1.03
C ILE A 391 -20.65 12.95 1.43
N THR A 392 -20.29 12.64 2.66
CA THR A 392 -18.94 12.80 3.19
C THR A 392 -18.37 11.44 3.57
N MET A 393 -17.24 11.08 3.00
CA MET A 393 -16.45 9.89 3.32
C MET A 393 -15.25 10.30 4.15
N ASN A 394 -15.09 9.71 5.33
CA ASN A 394 -13.94 9.88 6.19
C ASN A 394 -13.17 8.56 6.29
N ALA A 395 -11.86 8.64 6.19
CA ALA A 395 -10.95 7.52 6.40
C ALA A 395 -9.71 8.00 7.16
N TRP A 396 -9.06 7.08 7.86
CA TRP A 396 -7.87 7.42 8.65
C TRP A 396 -6.71 6.57 8.22
N HIS A 397 -5.67 7.23 7.73
CA HIS A 397 -4.47 6.58 7.21
C HIS A 397 -3.21 7.27 7.75
N ASP A 398 -2.12 6.55 7.72
CA ASP A 398 -0.77 7.10 7.81
C ASP A 398 0.18 6.26 6.96
N VAL A 399 1.31 6.86 6.59
CA VAL A 399 2.34 6.21 5.80
C VAL A 399 3.64 6.26 6.57
N PHE A 400 4.33 5.15 6.60
CA PHE A 400 5.60 4.99 7.29
C PHE A 400 6.61 4.28 6.41
N VAL A 401 7.83 4.79 6.38
CA VAL A 401 8.96 4.16 5.71
C VAL A 401 9.91 3.59 6.77
N ARG A 402 10.18 2.28 6.71
CA ARG A 402 10.99 1.57 7.71
C ARG A 402 12.45 2.03 7.70
N HIS A 403 13.00 2.22 6.51
CA HIS A 403 14.37 2.63 6.28
C HIS A 403 14.40 3.75 5.25
N ASP A 404 14.72 4.96 5.68
CA ASP A 404 14.80 6.13 4.80
C ASP A 404 15.89 5.94 3.74
N GLU A 405 16.97 5.25 4.12
CA GLU A 405 18.11 4.94 3.25
C GLU A 405 17.76 3.96 2.11
N SER A 406 16.60 3.29 2.17
CA SER A 406 16.10 2.39 1.11
C SER A 406 15.58 3.14 -0.12
N PHE A 407 15.58 4.47 -0.09
CA PHE A 407 15.11 5.31 -1.17
C PHE A 407 16.15 6.33 -1.60
N ALA A 408 16.18 6.62 -2.92
CA ALA A 408 16.91 7.72 -3.50
C ALA A 408 16.05 8.46 -4.52
N ALA A 409 16.15 9.78 -4.57
CA ALA A 409 15.33 10.61 -5.44
C ALA A 409 16.16 11.64 -6.21
N ILE A 410 15.76 11.89 -7.45
CA ILE A 410 16.12 13.07 -8.24
C ILE A 410 14.86 13.94 -8.31
N LYS A 411 14.99 15.23 -7.99
CA LYS A 411 13.86 16.17 -7.99
C LYS A 411 14.02 17.32 -8.97
N ASP A 412 15.01 17.25 -9.84
CA ASP A 412 15.45 18.35 -10.69
C ASP A 412 15.65 17.95 -12.14
N ILE A 413 14.88 16.97 -12.63
CA ILE A 413 14.91 16.53 -14.02
C ILE A 413 14.14 17.56 -14.87
N LYS A 414 14.83 18.15 -15.82
CA LYS A 414 14.22 18.99 -16.86
C LYS A 414 13.62 18.09 -17.92
N THR A 415 12.31 18.16 -18.07
CA THR A 415 11.58 17.48 -19.13
C THR A 415 11.05 18.54 -20.09
N ALA A 416 11.35 18.38 -21.37
CA ALA A 416 10.91 19.34 -22.41
C ALA A 416 9.39 19.41 -22.51
#